data_2c2823c889116f18bf61fbd8ca31102c
#
_entry.id   2c2823c889116f18bf61fbd8ca31102c
#
_cell.length_a   1.000
_cell.length_b   1.000
_cell.length_c   1.000
_cell.angle_alpha   90.00
_cell.angle_beta   90.00
_cell.angle_gamma   90.00
#
_symmetry.space_group_name_H-M   'P 1'
#
loop_
_entity.id
_entity.type
_entity.pdbx_description
1 polymer ?
#
loop_
_entity_poly.entity_id
_entity_poly.type
_entity_poly.pdbx_seq_one_letter_code
_entity_poly.pdbx_strand_id
1 'polypeptide(L)'
;EHPEWSVEKISSKTGINNRYIAAENETSSDMAFQAAEKLLQKHNLREIIDYVLFCTQSPDYFLPTSACILQEKLQLRKNIGALDFNLGCSGYIYGLGMAKGLIISGQAKNVLLITAETYSKFINKNDKSNRTIFGDAATASLINNEALTNGMNAQIGNFDYGTDGSGSDYLIVKNGGQRNITNEENIQFDE
;
A
#
# COMPACT_ATOMS: atom_id res chain seq x y z
N GLU A 1 16.08 15.07 -19.00
CA GLU A 1 16.75 13.95 -19.67
C GLU A 1 18.23 13.95 -19.29
N HIS A 2 18.81 12.76 -19.13
CA HIS A 2 20.17 12.57 -18.63
C HIS A 2 20.94 11.74 -19.65
N PRO A 3 21.54 12.38 -20.67
CA PRO A 3 22.14 11.69 -21.81
C PRO A 3 23.32 10.77 -21.42
N GLU A 4 23.92 10.99 -20.24
CA GLU A 4 24.98 10.13 -19.70
C GLU A 4 24.47 8.79 -19.15
N TRP A 5 23.15 8.60 -19.06
CA TRP A 5 22.50 7.39 -18.58
C TRP A 5 21.67 6.74 -19.67
N SER A 6 22.26 5.81 -20.40
CA SER A 6 21.48 5.05 -21.38
C SER A 6 20.50 4.08 -20.69
N VAL A 7 19.45 3.71 -21.40
CA VAL A 7 18.44 2.73 -20.93
C VAL A 7 19.13 1.41 -20.58
N GLU A 8 20.09 0.97 -21.41
CA GLU A 8 20.83 -0.27 -21.20
C GLU A 8 21.67 -0.21 -19.92
N LYS A 9 22.30 0.94 -19.63
CA LYS A 9 23.09 1.14 -18.43
C LYS A 9 22.22 1.12 -17.17
N ILE A 10 21.04 1.74 -17.22
CA ILE A 10 20.09 1.70 -16.11
C ILE A 10 19.59 0.27 -15.89
N SER A 11 19.10 -0.37 -16.93
CA SER A 11 18.57 -1.74 -16.88
C SER A 11 19.61 -2.74 -16.37
N SER A 12 20.85 -2.67 -16.86
CA SER A 12 21.92 -3.57 -16.42
C SER A 12 22.30 -3.40 -14.95
N LYS A 13 22.18 -2.18 -14.39
CA LYS A 13 22.49 -1.90 -12.98
C LYS A 13 21.35 -2.20 -12.03
N THR A 14 20.12 -1.93 -12.43
CA THR A 14 18.93 -2.01 -11.55
C THR A 14 18.13 -3.30 -11.75
N GLY A 15 18.27 -3.96 -12.90
CA GLY A 15 17.38 -5.04 -13.32
C GLY A 15 15.98 -4.57 -13.72
N ILE A 16 15.72 -3.26 -13.71
CA ILE A 16 14.39 -2.68 -13.96
C ILE A 16 14.32 -2.21 -15.41
N ASN A 17 13.44 -2.84 -16.19
CA ASN A 17 13.22 -2.50 -17.60
C ASN A 17 12.06 -1.52 -17.80
N ASN A 18 11.04 -1.61 -16.95
CA ASN A 18 9.84 -0.78 -17.02
C ASN A 18 9.45 -0.28 -15.63
N ARG A 19 8.97 0.95 -15.55
CA ARG A 19 8.32 1.52 -14.39
C ARG A 19 6.98 2.08 -14.81
N TYR A 20 5.97 1.82 -14.00
CA TYR A 20 4.66 2.42 -14.17
C TYR A 20 4.56 3.64 -13.25
N ILE A 21 3.96 4.70 -13.76
CA ILE A 21 3.80 5.98 -13.08
C ILE A 21 2.31 6.31 -13.11
N ALA A 22 1.75 6.58 -11.93
CA ALA A 22 0.37 7.00 -11.79
C ALA A 22 0.09 8.32 -12.53
N ALA A 23 -1.11 8.48 -13.05
CA ALA A 23 -1.54 9.75 -13.62
C ALA A 23 -1.51 10.86 -12.54
N GLU A 24 -1.52 12.12 -12.97
CA GLU A 24 -1.39 13.26 -12.05
C GLU A 24 -2.45 13.24 -10.94
N ASN A 25 -3.68 12.91 -11.28
CA ASN A 25 -4.84 12.82 -10.39
C ASN A 25 -5.12 11.41 -9.85
N GLU A 26 -4.32 10.41 -10.21
CA GLU A 26 -4.49 9.03 -9.73
C GLU A 26 -3.76 8.86 -8.39
N THR A 27 -4.48 8.38 -7.37
CA THR A 27 -3.95 8.19 -6.02
C THR A 27 -3.59 6.73 -5.75
N SER A 28 -2.91 6.49 -4.63
CA SER A 28 -2.64 5.12 -4.17
C SER A 28 -3.94 4.35 -3.93
N SER A 29 -4.99 5.00 -3.42
CA SER A 29 -6.29 4.35 -3.20
C SER A 29 -7.02 4.03 -4.49
N ASP A 30 -6.86 4.81 -5.57
CA ASP A 30 -7.45 4.48 -6.87
C ASP A 30 -6.83 3.20 -7.46
N MET A 31 -5.51 3.07 -7.40
CA MET A 31 -4.84 1.84 -7.79
C MET A 31 -5.18 0.67 -6.86
N ALA A 32 -5.26 0.92 -5.55
CA ALA A 32 -5.67 -0.06 -4.54
C ALA A 32 -7.08 -0.61 -4.84
N PHE A 33 -8.01 0.29 -5.18
CA PHE A 33 -9.36 -0.09 -5.61
C PHE A 33 -9.31 -1.06 -6.79
N GLN A 34 -8.55 -0.73 -7.84
CA GLN A 34 -8.45 -1.58 -9.03
C GLN A 34 -7.86 -2.97 -8.72
N ALA A 35 -6.81 -3.02 -7.88
CA ALA A 35 -6.19 -4.28 -7.48
C ALA A 35 -7.14 -5.15 -6.65
N ALA A 36 -7.82 -4.55 -5.67
CA ALA A 36 -8.79 -5.24 -4.82
C ALA A 36 -10.02 -5.70 -5.62
N GLU A 37 -10.55 -4.86 -6.50
CA GLU A 37 -11.70 -5.18 -7.33
C GLU A 37 -11.44 -6.41 -8.22
N LYS A 38 -10.26 -6.50 -8.85
CA LYS A 38 -9.86 -7.68 -9.63
C LYS A 38 -9.88 -8.96 -8.80
N LEU A 39 -9.38 -8.90 -7.56
CA LEU A 39 -9.36 -10.05 -6.64
C LEU A 39 -10.78 -10.43 -6.21
N LEU A 40 -11.58 -9.45 -5.79
CA LEU A 40 -12.93 -9.67 -5.27
C LEU A 40 -13.88 -10.22 -6.33
N GLN A 41 -13.85 -9.69 -7.55
CA GLN A 41 -14.68 -10.16 -8.66
C GLN A 41 -14.28 -11.57 -9.10
N LYS A 42 -12.99 -11.82 -9.29
CA LYS A 42 -12.50 -13.11 -9.77
C LYS A 42 -12.93 -14.28 -8.89
N HIS A 43 -13.07 -14.06 -7.59
CA HIS A 43 -13.33 -15.11 -6.62
C HIS A 43 -14.65 -14.95 -5.86
N ASN A 44 -15.46 -13.94 -6.20
CA ASN A 44 -16.73 -13.63 -5.53
C ASN A 44 -16.58 -13.47 -3.99
N LEU A 45 -15.58 -12.67 -3.56
CA LEU A 45 -15.14 -12.60 -2.16
C LEU A 45 -15.75 -11.44 -1.38
N ARG A 46 -16.51 -10.54 -2.01
CA ARG A 46 -16.94 -9.27 -1.42
C ARG A 46 -17.69 -9.45 -0.09
N GLU A 47 -18.60 -10.41 -0.03
CA GLU A 47 -19.45 -10.65 1.13
C GLU A 47 -18.74 -11.30 2.32
N ILE A 48 -17.57 -11.89 2.10
CA ILE A 48 -16.85 -12.61 3.16
C ILE A 48 -15.76 -11.78 3.82
N ILE A 49 -15.40 -10.61 3.27
CA ILE A 49 -14.36 -9.76 3.86
C ILE A 49 -14.82 -9.23 5.21
N ASP A 50 -14.01 -9.43 6.24
CA ASP A 50 -14.26 -8.97 7.62
C ASP A 50 -13.36 -7.78 8.00
N TYR A 51 -12.22 -7.63 7.33
CA TYR A 51 -11.27 -6.59 7.65
C TYR A 51 -10.48 -6.12 6.41
N VAL A 52 -10.28 -4.82 6.28
CA VAL A 52 -9.38 -4.20 5.30
C VAL A 52 -8.15 -3.66 6.03
N LEU A 53 -6.97 -4.13 5.64
CA LEU A 53 -5.68 -3.55 6.02
C LEU A 53 -5.09 -2.88 4.79
N PHE A 54 -4.88 -1.58 4.86
CA PHE A 54 -4.28 -0.82 3.75
C PHE A 54 -2.92 -0.25 4.16
N CYS A 55 -1.87 -0.76 3.53
CA CYS A 55 -0.50 -0.28 3.71
C CYS A 55 -0.18 0.76 2.66
N THR A 56 0.08 1.98 3.08
CA THR A 56 0.51 3.06 2.19
C THR A 56 1.28 4.15 2.95
N GLN A 57 2.29 4.73 2.31
CA GLN A 57 2.96 5.96 2.74
C GLN A 57 2.50 7.18 1.93
N SER A 58 1.61 6.96 0.96
CA SER A 58 1.00 7.98 0.11
C SER A 58 -0.53 7.98 0.20
N PRO A 59 -1.11 8.20 1.42
CA PRO A 59 -2.56 8.23 1.60
C PRO A 59 -3.18 9.39 0.83
N ASP A 60 -4.47 9.27 0.49
CA ASP A 60 -5.21 10.34 -0.21
C ASP A 60 -5.27 11.61 0.62
N TYR A 61 -5.49 11.48 1.93
CA TYR A 61 -5.65 12.56 2.89
C TYR A 61 -4.97 12.20 4.21
N PHE A 62 -4.69 13.19 5.04
CA PHE A 62 -4.31 12.95 6.45
C PHE A 62 -5.47 12.33 7.25
N LEU A 63 -6.69 12.75 6.92
CA LEU A 63 -7.96 12.19 7.41
C LEU A 63 -9.05 12.43 6.35
N PRO A 64 -10.02 11.51 6.19
CA PRO A 64 -10.12 10.21 6.88
C PRO A 64 -9.06 9.21 6.40
N THR A 65 -8.99 8.03 7.04
CA THR A 65 -8.17 6.91 6.57
C THR A 65 -8.61 6.44 5.20
N SER A 66 -7.66 6.15 4.33
CA SER A 66 -7.95 5.67 2.95
C SER A 66 -8.64 4.31 2.94
N ALA A 67 -8.42 3.46 3.96
CA ALA A 67 -9.13 2.18 4.09
C ALA A 67 -10.65 2.35 4.25
N CYS A 68 -11.11 3.42 4.91
CA CYS A 68 -12.55 3.73 5.00
C CYS A 68 -13.13 4.12 3.63
N ILE A 69 -12.37 4.92 2.85
CA ILE A 69 -12.75 5.30 1.49
C ILE A 69 -12.80 4.05 0.59
N LEU A 70 -11.80 3.16 0.71
CA LEU A 70 -11.78 1.90 -0.04
C LEU A 70 -12.93 0.97 0.33
N GLN A 71 -13.32 0.91 1.61
CA GLN A 71 -14.47 0.11 2.05
C GLN A 71 -15.75 0.52 1.29
N GLU A 72 -16.02 1.81 1.20
CA GLU A 72 -17.19 2.34 0.47
C GLU A 72 -17.07 2.15 -1.04
N LYS A 73 -15.93 2.52 -1.64
CA LYS A 73 -15.69 2.34 -3.09
C LYS A 73 -15.82 0.88 -3.52
N LEU A 74 -15.32 -0.06 -2.72
CA LEU A 74 -15.40 -1.50 -2.95
C LEU A 74 -16.77 -2.09 -2.59
N GLN A 75 -17.70 -1.28 -2.08
CA GLN A 75 -19.02 -1.72 -1.63
C GLN A 75 -18.97 -2.90 -0.66
N LEU A 76 -18.00 -2.89 0.26
CA LEU A 76 -17.89 -3.88 1.31
C LEU A 76 -18.92 -3.59 2.41
N ARG A 77 -19.26 -4.62 3.18
CA ARG A 77 -20.20 -4.50 4.30
C ARG A 77 -19.74 -3.41 5.29
N LYS A 78 -20.67 -2.72 5.93
CA LYS A 78 -20.37 -1.65 6.90
C LYS A 78 -19.88 -2.18 8.26
N ASN A 79 -20.17 -3.44 8.57
CA ASN A 79 -19.78 -4.09 9.84
C ASN A 79 -18.43 -4.83 9.72
N ILE A 80 -17.44 -4.20 9.10
CA ILE A 80 -16.06 -4.70 8.97
C ILE A 80 -15.07 -3.74 9.59
N GLY A 81 -13.87 -4.22 9.92
CA GLY A 81 -12.74 -3.36 10.28
C GLY A 81 -12.09 -2.73 9.05
N ALA A 82 -11.60 -1.49 9.19
CA ALA A 82 -10.83 -0.82 8.15
C ALA A 82 -9.71 0.02 8.80
N LEU A 83 -8.46 -0.21 8.40
CA LEU A 83 -7.28 0.41 9.00
C LEU A 83 -6.20 0.67 7.96
N ASP A 84 -5.66 1.90 7.95
CA ASP A 84 -4.41 2.22 7.27
C ASP A 84 -3.21 2.02 8.21
N PHE A 85 -2.07 1.65 7.65
CA PHE A 85 -0.80 1.72 8.36
C PHE A 85 0.31 2.19 7.43
N ASN A 86 1.21 2.99 8.01
CA ASN A 86 2.28 3.65 7.28
C ASN A 86 3.57 2.83 7.37
N LEU A 87 3.84 2.03 6.35
CA LEU A 87 5.11 1.35 6.15
C LEU A 87 5.40 1.23 4.65
N GLY A 88 6.68 1.29 4.29
CA GLY A 88 7.16 1.10 2.92
C GLY A 88 7.51 -0.37 2.62
N CYS A 89 8.79 -0.63 2.31
CA CYS A 89 9.27 -1.92 1.80
C CYS A 89 8.92 -3.14 2.64
N SER A 90 8.89 -3.01 3.97
CA SER A 90 8.51 -4.08 4.91
C SER A 90 7.00 -4.17 5.17
N GLY A 91 6.21 -3.23 4.67
CA GLY A 91 4.79 -3.08 5.00
C GLY A 91 3.95 -4.31 4.70
N TYR A 92 4.22 -5.00 3.58
CA TYR A 92 3.50 -6.22 3.25
C TYR A 92 3.70 -7.32 4.31
N ILE A 93 4.94 -7.49 4.81
CA ILE A 93 5.26 -8.49 5.85
C ILE A 93 4.59 -8.13 7.18
N TYR A 94 4.63 -6.86 7.58
CA TYR A 94 3.90 -6.39 8.76
C TYR A 94 2.38 -6.58 8.59
N GLY A 95 1.83 -6.29 7.41
CA GLY A 95 0.43 -6.53 7.08
C GLY A 95 0.02 -8.01 7.20
N LEU A 96 0.87 -8.93 6.74
CA LEU A 96 0.66 -10.37 6.93
C LEU A 96 0.65 -10.75 8.43
N GLY A 97 1.55 -10.17 9.22
CA GLY A 97 1.58 -10.39 10.68
C GLY A 97 0.32 -9.89 11.38
N MET A 98 -0.14 -8.68 11.02
CA MET A 98 -1.37 -8.10 11.54
C MET A 98 -2.59 -8.95 11.16
N ALA A 99 -2.70 -9.35 9.88
CA ALA A 99 -3.79 -10.21 9.39
C ALA A 99 -3.82 -11.55 10.14
N LYS A 100 -2.65 -12.18 10.31
CA LYS A 100 -2.53 -13.42 11.10
C LYS A 100 -2.99 -13.21 12.55
N GLY A 101 -2.60 -12.10 13.17
CA GLY A 101 -3.03 -11.74 14.53
C GLY A 101 -4.55 -11.59 14.64
N LEU A 102 -5.18 -10.87 13.72
CA LEU A 102 -6.63 -10.68 13.66
C LEU A 102 -7.38 -12.01 13.49
N ILE A 103 -6.86 -12.91 12.65
CA ILE A 103 -7.48 -14.21 12.39
C ILE A 103 -7.33 -15.14 13.60
N ILE A 104 -6.13 -15.24 14.17
CA ILE A 104 -5.88 -16.14 15.32
C ILE A 104 -6.65 -15.69 16.56
N SER A 105 -6.79 -14.37 16.77
CA SER A 105 -7.57 -13.82 17.89
C SER A 105 -9.09 -13.89 17.68
N GLY A 106 -9.55 -14.35 16.51
CA GLY A 106 -10.97 -14.44 16.19
C GLY A 106 -11.66 -13.10 15.85
N GLN A 107 -10.90 -12.03 15.68
CA GLN A 107 -11.45 -10.71 15.31
C GLN A 107 -11.85 -10.64 13.83
N ALA A 108 -11.23 -11.44 12.97
CA ALA A 108 -11.57 -11.58 11.56
C ALA A 108 -11.37 -13.02 11.10
N LYS A 109 -12.06 -13.42 10.04
CA LYS A 109 -11.82 -14.68 9.32
C LYS A 109 -11.14 -14.44 7.97
N ASN A 110 -11.49 -13.35 7.32
CA ASN A 110 -11.05 -12.98 5.98
C ASN A 110 -10.55 -11.54 5.99
N VAL A 111 -9.25 -11.37 5.86
CA VAL A 111 -8.58 -10.07 5.85
C VAL A 111 -8.15 -9.75 4.42
N LEU A 112 -8.62 -8.63 3.90
CA LEU A 112 -8.16 -8.06 2.63
C LEU A 112 -6.97 -7.15 2.94
N LEU A 113 -5.75 -7.63 2.64
CA LEU A 113 -4.53 -6.84 2.73
C LEU A 113 -4.25 -6.19 1.39
N ILE A 114 -4.17 -4.87 1.37
CA ILE A 114 -3.85 -4.08 0.20
C ILE A 114 -2.57 -3.29 0.45
N THR A 115 -1.69 -3.22 -0.52
CA THR A 115 -0.54 -2.31 -0.51
C THR A 115 -0.55 -1.47 -1.77
N ALA A 116 -0.34 -0.17 -1.65
CA ALA A 116 -0.26 0.71 -2.81
C ALA A 116 0.59 1.94 -2.51
N GLU A 117 1.34 2.38 -3.51
CA GLU A 117 2.19 3.57 -3.41
C GLU A 117 2.18 4.39 -4.69
N THR A 118 2.22 5.72 -4.53
CA THR A 118 2.47 6.68 -5.59
C THR A 118 3.77 7.45 -5.33
N TYR A 119 4.87 6.74 -5.10
CA TYR A 119 6.17 7.33 -4.77
C TYR A 119 6.70 8.29 -5.84
N SER A 120 6.32 8.08 -7.10
CA SER A 120 6.69 8.99 -8.18
C SER A 120 6.30 10.45 -7.90
N LYS A 121 5.26 10.68 -7.09
CA LYS A 121 4.79 12.02 -6.70
C LYS A 121 5.67 12.70 -5.65
N PHE A 122 6.41 11.94 -4.86
CA PHE A 122 7.36 12.48 -3.87
C PHE A 122 8.74 12.76 -4.45
N ILE A 123 9.11 12.02 -5.51
CA ILE A 123 10.48 12.05 -6.03
C ILE A 123 10.69 13.31 -6.88
N ASN A 124 11.74 14.05 -6.57
CA ASN A 124 12.14 15.19 -7.36
C ASN A 124 12.40 14.77 -8.83
N LYS A 125 11.86 15.54 -9.77
CA LYS A 125 12.00 15.27 -11.22
C LYS A 125 13.46 15.21 -11.68
N ASN A 126 14.38 15.84 -10.96
CA ASN A 126 15.82 15.84 -11.26
C ASN A 126 16.62 14.77 -10.49
N ASP A 127 15.95 13.99 -9.61
CA ASP A 127 16.61 12.90 -8.87
C ASP A 127 16.76 11.66 -9.77
N LYS A 128 17.92 11.54 -10.39
CA LYS A 128 18.25 10.42 -11.28
C LYS A 128 18.23 9.07 -10.57
N SER A 129 18.74 9.02 -9.36
CA SER A 129 18.94 7.77 -8.62
C SER A 129 17.60 7.13 -8.26
N ASN A 130 16.73 7.86 -7.57
CA ASN A 130 15.46 7.34 -7.10
C ASN A 130 14.45 7.15 -8.24
N ARG A 131 14.42 8.04 -9.24
CA ARG A 131 13.53 7.91 -10.39
C ARG A 131 13.76 6.68 -11.26
N THR A 132 14.94 6.08 -11.22
CA THR A 132 15.23 4.86 -11.97
C THR A 132 14.80 3.60 -11.25
N ILE A 133 14.50 3.68 -9.96
CA ILE A 133 14.19 2.55 -9.09
C ILE A 133 12.69 2.48 -8.79
N PHE A 134 12.11 3.59 -8.31
CA PHE A 134 10.73 3.61 -7.83
C PHE A 134 9.71 3.82 -8.95
N GLY A 135 8.70 2.99 -8.96
CA GLY A 135 7.45 3.13 -9.73
C GLY A 135 6.25 3.12 -8.80
N ASP A 136 5.07 3.25 -9.38
CA ASP A 136 3.80 3.24 -8.66
C ASP A 136 3.07 1.92 -8.94
N ALA A 137 2.48 1.35 -7.90
CA ALA A 137 1.78 0.06 -8.01
C ALA A 137 0.82 -0.17 -6.85
N ALA A 138 -0.11 -1.10 -7.04
CA ALA A 138 -0.97 -1.63 -6.00
C ALA A 138 -1.10 -3.15 -6.09
N THR A 139 -1.23 -3.80 -4.94
CA THR A 139 -1.53 -5.22 -4.84
C THR A 139 -2.62 -5.49 -3.81
N ALA A 140 -3.36 -6.57 -3.98
CA ALA A 140 -4.35 -7.04 -3.03
C ALA A 140 -4.19 -8.54 -2.76
N SER A 141 -4.28 -8.94 -1.51
CA SER A 141 -4.16 -10.32 -1.05
C SER A 141 -5.30 -10.65 -0.08
N LEU A 142 -5.92 -11.81 -0.24
CA LEU A 142 -6.82 -12.37 0.75
C LEU A 142 -6.03 -13.26 1.70
N ILE A 143 -6.15 -12.99 2.99
CA ILE A 143 -5.60 -13.82 4.07
C ILE A 143 -6.76 -14.42 4.86
N ASN A 144 -6.78 -15.73 5.01
CA ASN A 144 -7.78 -16.44 5.80
C ASN A 144 -7.17 -17.71 6.45
N ASN A 145 -7.97 -18.45 7.19
CA ASN A 145 -7.55 -19.71 7.80
C ASN A 145 -8.03 -20.95 7.04
N GLU A 146 -8.54 -20.79 5.82
CA GLU A 146 -9.02 -21.90 5.01
C GLU A 146 -7.88 -22.49 4.16
N ALA A 147 -7.81 -23.83 4.13
CA ALA A 147 -6.89 -24.51 3.25
C ALA A 147 -7.37 -24.39 1.79
N LEU A 148 -6.47 -24.00 0.88
CA LEU A 148 -6.78 -23.99 -0.55
C LEU A 148 -6.97 -25.42 -1.05
N THR A 149 -8.08 -25.66 -1.73
CA THR A 149 -8.48 -26.99 -2.25
C THR A 149 -7.69 -27.45 -3.47
N ASN A 150 -6.87 -26.57 -4.07
CA ASN A 150 -6.15 -26.83 -5.33
C ASN A 150 -4.65 -27.09 -5.19
N GLY A 151 -4.18 -27.48 -4.00
CA GLY A 151 -2.83 -28.01 -3.79
C GLY A 151 -1.71 -26.98 -3.62
N MET A 152 -1.95 -25.69 -3.74
CA MET A 152 -0.99 -24.63 -3.41
C MET A 152 -1.38 -23.95 -2.09
N ASN A 153 -0.93 -24.51 -0.98
CA ASN A 153 -1.13 -23.93 0.36
C ASN A 153 0.07 -23.05 0.71
N ALA A 154 -0.05 -21.75 0.49
CA ALA A 154 0.87 -20.79 1.08
C ALA A 154 0.46 -20.56 2.53
N GLN A 155 1.34 -20.87 3.49
CA GLN A 155 1.10 -20.68 4.92
C GLN A 155 1.97 -19.56 5.46
N ILE A 156 1.40 -18.74 6.34
CA ILE A 156 2.14 -17.69 7.05
C ILE A 156 2.80 -18.30 8.28
N GLY A 157 4.13 -18.45 8.23
CA GLY A 157 4.96 -18.99 9.31
C GLY A 157 5.17 -18.00 10.46
N ASN A 158 6.32 -18.14 11.13
CA ASN A 158 6.75 -17.21 12.17
C ASN A 158 7.30 -15.93 11.55
N PHE A 159 7.30 -14.85 12.35
CA PHE A 159 7.86 -13.56 11.99
C PHE A 159 9.10 -13.29 12.83
N ASP A 160 10.05 -12.59 12.21
CA ASP A 160 11.17 -11.98 12.88
C ASP A 160 11.17 -10.49 12.51
N TYR A 161 11.17 -9.61 13.51
CA TYR A 161 11.05 -8.17 13.34
C TYR A 161 12.28 -7.47 13.91
N GLY A 162 12.73 -6.44 13.21
CA GLY A 162 13.79 -5.56 13.67
C GLY A 162 13.50 -4.11 13.27
N THR A 163 13.90 -3.17 14.09
CA THR A 163 13.74 -1.74 13.81
C THR A 163 14.97 -0.98 14.26
N ASP A 164 15.55 -0.21 13.35
CA ASP A 164 16.61 0.74 13.65
C ASP A 164 16.22 2.15 13.19
N GLY A 165 15.81 2.97 14.13
CA GLY A 165 15.39 4.36 13.88
C GLY A 165 16.55 5.33 13.63
N SER A 166 17.80 4.92 13.82
CA SER A 166 18.96 5.79 13.62
C SER A 166 19.16 6.21 12.16
N GLY A 167 18.60 5.43 11.22
CA GLY A 167 18.63 5.71 9.78
C GLY A 167 17.49 6.60 9.26
N SER A 168 16.66 7.20 10.11
CA SER A 168 15.45 7.95 9.72
C SER A 168 15.69 9.08 8.72
N ASP A 169 16.86 9.69 8.71
CA ASP A 169 17.21 10.80 7.82
C ASP A 169 17.71 10.35 6.43
N TYR A 170 17.97 9.05 6.23
CA TYR A 170 18.53 8.54 4.97
C TYR A 170 17.47 8.46 3.85
N LEU A 171 16.21 8.27 4.19
CA LEU A 171 15.10 8.30 3.25
C LEU A 171 13.89 8.99 3.89
N ILE A 172 13.68 10.27 3.55
CA ILE A 172 12.71 11.11 4.22
C ILE A 172 11.98 12.03 3.23
N VAL A 173 10.65 12.14 3.37
CA VAL A 173 9.83 13.19 2.78
C VAL A 173 9.61 14.27 3.86
N LYS A 174 10.33 15.37 3.79
CA LYS A 174 10.37 16.38 4.86
C LYS A 174 9.10 17.25 4.94
N ASN A 175 8.37 17.38 3.83
CA ASN A 175 7.22 18.26 3.73
C ASN A 175 5.91 17.47 3.77
N GLY A 176 4.83 18.10 4.22
CA GLY A 176 3.49 17.51 4.24
C GLY A 176 3.11 16.76 5.52
N GLY A 177 4.02 16.55 6.47
CA GLY A 177 3.72 16.03 7.81
C GLY A 177 3.54 17.13 8.84
N GLN A 178 3.11 16.78 10.06
CA GLN A 178 2.89 17.74 11.16
C GLN A 178 4.13 18.52 11.58
N ARG A 179 5.32 17.98 11.34
CA ARG A 179 6.58 18.68 11.65
C ARG A 179 6.87 19.80 10.66
N ASN A 180 6.32 19.74 9.46
CA ASN A 180 6.54 20.74 8.41
C ASN A 180 5.26 20.88 7.55
N ILE A 181 4.28 21.55 8.13
CA ILE A 181 2.96 21.79 7.51
C ILE A 181 3.16 22.85 6.43
N THR A 182 2.83 22.52 5.18
CA THR A 182 2.99 23.41 4.02
C THR A 182 1.72 24.19 3.63
N ASN A 183 0.57 23.88 4.25
CA ASN A 183 -0.72 24.45 3.85
C ASN A 183 -1.46 25.12 5.00
N GLU A 184 -2.00 26.29 4.72
CA GLU A 184 -2.96 27.00 5.55
C GLU A 184 -4.36 26.36 5.36
N GLU A 185 -5.11 26.14 6.45
CA GLU A 185 -6.52 25.73 6.50
C GLU A 185 -6.83 24.35 5.83
N ASN A 186 -6.58 23.27 6.55
CA ASN A 186 -6.75 21.92 5.97
C ASN A 186 -7.92 21.10 6.54
N ILE A 187 -8.67 21.61 7.52
CA ILE A 187 -9.80 20.85 8.09
C ILE A 187 -11.11 21.44 7.59
N GLN A 188 -11.88 20.65 6.87
CA GLN A 188 -13.26 20.95 6.48
C GLN A 188 -14.20 19.99 7.21
N PHE A 189 -15.24 20.55 7.82
CA PHE A 189 -16.35 19.80 8.38
C PHE A 189 -17.58 20.14 7.56
N ASP A 190 -18.14 19.15 6.86
CA ASP A 190 -19.46 19.29 6.24
C ASP A 190 -20.53 18.97 7.30
N GLU A 191 -21.56 19.82 7.39
CA GLU A 191 -22.70 19.68 8.30
C GLU A 191 -23.65 18.54 7.86
#